data_eb37ddc7f2bf2f8dd5a0d233e90b5812
#
_entry.id   eb37ddc7f2bf2f8dd5a0d233e90b5812
#
_cell.length_a   1.000
_cell.length_b   1.000
_cell.length_c   1.000
_cell.angle_alpha   90.00
_cell.angle_beta   90.00
_cell.angle_gamma   90.00
#
_symmetry.space_group_name_H-M   'P 1'
#
loop_
_entity.id
_entity.type
_entity.pdbx_description
1 polymer ?
#
loop_
_entity_poly.entity_id
_entity_poly.type
_entity_poly.pdbx_seq_one_letter_code
_entity_poly.pdbx_strand_id
1 'polypeptide(L)'
;MRPTLNLKSISERLEGTRAFVPLRTMYHNLFRPALAKQRLARSTFYGQFLRPGDLVFDVGANYGEYSHMFLRLGARVIAMEPNPSCARILARCRSKDLTVRCEAVGDREGEITLFVGARSGHSTVSSDWMEKAITTGPDYSWKNTINVSITTLDRLQREYGTPDFIKIDVEGYEASVFRGMSFRTRALGFEFHACALDQLGECLNLPVFERACSLNVALGDSWQFVWPECRDKKAVLNFTAKLPANAFGDIYAIFEK
;
A
#
# COMPACT_ATOMS: atom_id res chain seq x y z
N MET A 1 -18.54 -18.28 -37.51
CA MET A 1 -17.93 -17.11 -36.85
C MET A 1 -18.51 -16.98 -35.46
N ARG A 2 -17.76 -17.26 -34.43
CA ARG A 2 -18.20 -16.98 -33.05
C ARG A 2 -17.94 -15.51 -32.76
N PRO A 3 -18.93 -14.75 -32.24
CA PRO A 3 -18.72 -13.35 -31.90
C PRO A 3 -17.67 -13.27 -30.79
N THR A 4 -16.53 -12.67 -31.09
CA THR A 4 -15.54 -12.30 -30.06
C THR A 4 -16.14 -11.18 -29.23
N LEU A 5 -16.65 -11.51 -28.04
CA LEU A 5 -17.09 -10.50 -27.08
C LEU A 5 -15.89 -9.58 -26.80
N ASN A 6 -15.99 -8.33 -27.20
CA ASN A 6 -14.97 -7.33 -26.91
C ASN A 6 -15.12 -6.89 -25.43
N LEU A 7 -14.44 -7.65 -24.56
CA LEU A 7 -14.51 -7.50 -23.11
C LEU A 7 -14.00 -6.13 -22.62
N LYS A 8 -13.16 -5.47 -23.42
CA LYS A 8 -12.68 -4.12 -23.12
C LYS A 8 -13.82 -3.09 -23.19
N SER A 9 -14.71 -3.21 -24.19
CA SER A 9 -15.86 -2.33 -24.34
C SER A 9 -16.95 -2.57 -23.28
N ILE A 10 -17.07 -3.81 -22.76
CA ILE A 10 -18.00 -4.14 -21.68
C ILE A 10 -17.46 -3.59 -20.34
N SER A 11 -16.16 -3.69 -20.11
CA SER A 11 -15.49 -3.11 -18.94
C SER A 11 -15.69 -1.59 -18.87
N GLU A 12 -15.47 -0.90 -19.99
CA GLU A 12 -15.65 0.55 -20.11
C GLU A 12 -17.09 1.01 -19.91
N ARG A 13 -18.08 0.23 -20.37
CA ARG A 13 -19.52 0.53 -20.17
C ARG A 13 -20.03 0.27 -18.75
N LEU A 14 -19.38 -0.65 -18.03
CA LEU A 14 -19.75 -1.00 -16.65
C LEU A 14 -18.96 -0.18 -15.63
N GLU A 15 -17.90 0.48 -16.05
CA GLU A 15 -17.12 1.39 -15.21
C GLU A 15 -18.05 2.47 -14.64
N GLY A 16 -18.26 2.41 -13.33
CA GLY A 16 -19.18 3.30 -12.64
C GLY A 16 -20.51 2.70 -12.20
N THR A 17 -20.85 1.47 -12.61
CA THR A 17 -22.05 0.79 -12.12
C THR A 17 -21.79 -0.01 -10.84
N ARG A 18 -22.86 -0.27 -10.05
CA ARG A 18 -22.79 -1.13 -8.85
C ARG A 18 -22.37 -2.57 -9.15
N ALA A 19 -22.57 -3.01 -10.39
CA ALA A 19 -22.25 -4.37 -10.84
C ALA A 19 -20.78 -4.52 -11.29
N PHE A 20 -20.05 -3.44 -11.49
CA PHE A 20 -18.69 -3.47 -12.07
C PHE A 20 -17.73 -4.29 -11.22
N VAL A 21 -17.65 -4.02 -9.91
CA VAL A 21 -16.72 -4.71 -9.01
C VAL A 21 -17.04 -6.20 -8.89
N PRO A 22 -18.29 -6.64 -8.60
CA PRO A 22 -18.59 -8.07 -8.49
C PRO A 22 -18.44 -8.81 -9.83
N LEU A 23 -18.86 -8.22 -10.96
CA LEU A 23 -18.71 -8.84 -12.27
C LEU A 23 -17.25 -8.94 -12.71
N ARG A 24 -16.45 -7.92 -12.46
CA ARG A 24 -15.00 -7.94 -12.70
C ARG A 24 -14.33 -9.02 -11.85
N THR A 25 -14.70 -9.12 -10.57
CA THR A 25 -14.16 -10.15 -9.67
C THR A 25 -14.55 -11.56 -10.12
N MET A 26 -15.81 -11.78 -10.47
CA MET A 26 -16.30 -13.06 -10.99
C MET A 26 -15.61 -13.43 -12.32
N TYR A 27 -15.47 -12.49 -13.25
CA TYR A 27 -14.75 -12.70 -14.51
C TYR A 27 -13.29 -13.09 -14.27
N HIS A 28 -12.58 -12.36 -13.39
CA HIS A 28 -11.19 -12.66 -13.07
C HIS A 28 -11.03 -14.03 -12.40
N ASN A 29 -11.96 -14.42 -11.54
CA ASN A 29 -11.91 -15.72 -10.88
C ASN A 29 -12.15 -16.89 -11.87
N LEU A 30 -13.05 -16.70 -12.84
CA LEU A 30 -13.39 -17.74 -13.82
C LEU A 30 -12.38 -17.85 -14.97
N PHE A 31 -11.84 -16.72 -15.43
CA PHE A 31 -11.04 -16.66 -16.67
C PHE A 31 -9.56 -16.32 -16.44
N ARG A 32 -9.16 -16.02 -15.19
CA ARG A 32 -7.78 -15.75 -14.79
C ARG A 32 -7.42 -16.45 -13.48
N PRO A 33 -7.28 -17.78 -13.48
CA PRO A 33 -7.02 -18.54 -12.25
C PRO A 33 -5.72 -18.14 -11.54
N ALA A 34 -4.72 -17.64 -12.29
CA ALA A 34 -3.49 -17.11 -11.69
C ALA A 34 -3.75 -15.90 -10.77
N LEU A 35 -4.63 -14.97 -11.19
CA LEU A 35 -5.00 -13.82 -10.34
C LEU A 35 -5.82 -14.23 -9.12
N ALA A 36 -6.68 -15.26 -9.26
CA ALA A 36 -7.41 -15.80 -8.12
C ALA A 36 -6.45 -16.43 -7.10
N LYS A 37 -5.44 -17.16 -7.58
CA LYS A 37 -4.38 -17.75 -6.73
C LYS A 37 -3.55 -16.67 -6.02
N GLN A 38 -3.16 -15.62 -6.72
CA GLN A 38 -2.45 -14.48 -6.12
C GLN A 38 -3.28 -13.78 -5.04
N ARG A 39 -4.57 -13.53 -5.30
CA ARG A 39 -5.48 -12.95 -4.30
C ARG A 39 -5.62 -13.81 -3.06
N LEU A 40 -5.71 -15.13 -3.24
CA LEU A 40 -5.79 -16.06 -2.11
C LEU A 40 -4.48 -16.06 -1.34
N ALA A 41 -3.33 -16.15 -2.02
CA ALA A 41 -2.02 -16.13 -1.38
C ALA A 41 -1.83 -14.83 -0.56
N ARG A 42 -2.16 -13.68 -1.15
CA ARG A 42 -2.13 -12.39 -0.45
C ARG A 42 -3.06 -12.36 0.77
N SER A 43 -4.30 -12.80 0.60
CA SER A 43 -5.26 -12.83 1.71
C SER A 43 -4.82 -13.76 2.83
N THR A 44 -4.25 -14.93 2.50
CA THR A 44 -3.67 -15.87 3.49
C THR A 44 -2.49 -15.23 4.21
N PHE A 45 -1.59 -14.58 3.46
CA PHE A 45 -0.43 -13.90 4.01
C PHE A 45 -0.83 -12.79 5.00
N TYR A 46 -1.75 -11.92 4.64
CA TYR A 46 -2.19 -10.84 5.54
C TYR A 46 -3.07 -11.35 6.70
N GLY A 47 -3.74 -12.49 6.52
CA GLY A 47 -4.52 -13.14 7.58
C GLY A 47 -3.71 -13.55 8.81
N GLN A 48 -2.37 -13.67 8.70
CA GLN A 48 -1.51 -13.93 9.86
C GLN A 48 -1.38 -12.73 10.80
N PHE A 49 -1.58 -11.51 10.28
CA PHE A 49 -1.48 -10.27 11.06
C PHE A 49 -2.81 -9.80 11.63
N LEU A 50 -3.94 -10.27 11.08
CA LEU A 50 -5.25 -9.68 11.32
C LEU A 50 -6.23 -10.65 11.98
N ARG A 51 -7.06 -10.11 12.84
CA ARG A 51 -8.22 -10.75 13.42
C ARG A 51 -9.48 -9.98 13.02
N PRO A 52 -10.65 -10.63 12.92
CA PRO A 52 -11.91 -9.92 12.73
C PRO A 52 -12.10 -8.83 13.80
N GLY A 53 -12.43 -7.62 13.37
CA GLY A 53 -12.59 -6.45 14.23
C GLY A 53 -11.35 -5.57 14.39
N ASP A 54 -10.17 -6.04 13.96
CA ASP A 54 -8.94 -5.24 13.99
C ASP A 54 -9.08 -3.94 13.17
N LEU A 55 -8.43 -2.89 13.64
CA LEU A 55 -8.31 -1.62 12.91
C LEU A 55 -7.08 -1.64 12.01
N VAL A 56 -7.27 -1.34 10.74
CA VAL A 56 -6.20 -1.25 9.74
C VAL A 56 -6.14 0.16 9.18
N PHE A 57 -4.94 0.72 9.11
CA PHE A 57 -4.65 1.89 8.29
C PHE A 57 -4.02 1.43 6.98
N ASP A 58 -4.64 1.81 5.85
CA ASP A 58 -4.18 1.53 4.48
C ASP A 58 -3.73 2.85 3.85
N VAL A 59 -2.42 3.13 3.91
CA VAL A 59 -1.79 4.38 3.50
C VAL A 59 -1.28 4.24 2.07
N GLY A 60 -1.80 5.05 1.16
CA GLY A 60 -1.60 4.90 -0.28
C GLY A 60 -2.56 3.86 -0.88
N ALA A 61 -3.83 3.91 -0.46
CA ALA A 61 -4.80 2.85 -0.76
C ALA A 61 -5.15 2.70 -2.25
N ASN A 62 -4.82 3.66 -3.10
CA ASN A 62 -5.09 3.66 -4.53
C ASN A 62 -6.57 3.32 -4.82
N TYR A 63 -6.85 2.35 -5.67
CA TYR A 63 -8.21 1.85 -5.95
C TYR A 63 -8.76 0.89 -4.87
N GLY A 64 -8.03 0.68 -3.76
CA GLY A 64 -8.46 -0.09 -2.60
C GLY A 64 -8.29 -1.60 -2.74
N GLU A 65 -7.31 -2.08 -3.48
CA GLU A 65 -7.08 -3.52 -3.62
C GLU A 65 -6.76 -4.17 -2.26
N TYR A 66 -5.92 -3.52 -1.45
CA TYR A 66 -5.63 -3.94 -0.08
C TYR A 66 -6.80 -3.65 0.87
N SER A 67 -7.39 -2.47 0.82
CA SER A 67 -8.56 -2.12 1.62
C SER A 67 -9.68 -3.15 1.48
N HIS A 68 -10.03 -3.54 0.25
CA HIS A 68 -11.05 -4.57 0.02
C HIS A 68 -10.66 -5.95 0.55
N MET A 69 -9.37 -6.28 0.53
CA MET A 69 -8.88 -7.53 1.12
C MET A 69 -8.99 -7.49 2.65
N PHE A 70 -8.57 -6.41 3.30
CA PHE A 70 -8.67 -6.24 4.75
C PHE A 70 -10.12 -6.29 5.24
N LEU A 71 -11.05 -5.67 4.51
CA LEU A 71 -12.49 -5.79 4.78
C LEU A 71 -12.98 -7.25 4.72
N ARG A 72 -12.51 -8.03 3.73
CA ARG A 72 -12.87 -9.47 3.63
C ARG A 72 -12.27 -10.30 4.76
N LEU A 73 -11.17 -9.88 5.36
CA LEU A 73 -10.59 -10.48 6.56
C LEU A 73 -11.30 -10.04 7.85
N GLY A 74 -12.33 -9.20 7.73
CA GLY A 74 -13.14 -8.74 8.86
C GLY A 74 -12.59 -7.51 9.58
N ALA A 75 -11.60 -6.82 9.01
CA ALA A 75 -11.04 -5.61 9.59
C ALA A 75 -11.92 -4.38 9.35
N ARG A 76 -11.82 -3.40 10.25
CA ARG A 76 -12.23 -2.03 10.03
C ARG A 76 -11.06 -1.27 9.38
N VAL A 77 -11.30 -0.60 8.25
CA VAL A 77 -10.25 0.01 7.42
C VAL A 77 -10.42 1.52 7.35
N ILE A 78 -9.34 2.24 7.65
CA ILE A 78 -9.19 3.65 7.33
C ILE A 78 -8.20 3.72 6.17
N ALA A 79 -8.68 4.11 5.00
CA ALA A 79 -7.92 4.15 3.76
C ALA A 79 -7.59 5.59 3.41
N MET A 80 -6.31 5.92 3.29
CA MET A 80 -5.80 7.23 2.89
C MET A 80 -5.29 7.16 1.45
N GLU A 81 -5.86 7.99 0.58
CA GLU A 81 -5.49 8.05 -0.84
C GLU A 81 -5.55 9.51 -1.31
N PRO A 82 -4.38 10.13 -1.60
CA PRO A 82 -4.33 11.54 -1.96
C PRO A 82 -4.91 11.86 -3.35
N ASN A 83 -4.90 10.92 -4.30
CA ASN A 83 -5.46 11.15 -5.62
C ASN A 83 -7.00 11.13 -5.58
N PRO A 84 -7.70 12.27 -5.82
CA PRO A 84 -9.16 12.31 -5.71
C PRO A 84 -9.88 11.36 -6.67
N SER A 85 -9.26 11.01 -7.79
CA SER A 85 -9.85 10.06 -8.75
C SER A 85 -9.85 8.64 -8.18
N CYS A 86 -8.75 8.23 -7.55
CA CYS A 86 -8.63 6.92 -6.88
C CYS A 86 -9.51 6.85 -5.64
N ALA A 87 -9.44 7.87 -4.77
CA ALA A 87 -10.25 7.96 -3.56
C ALA A 87 -11.76 7.90 -3.85
N ARG A 88 -12.23 8.57 -4.92
CA ARG A 88 -13.63 8.53 -5.35
C ARG A 88 -14.05 7.12 -5.80
N ILE A 89 -13.18 6.37 -6.46
CA ILE A 89 -13.45 4.99 -6.88
C ILE A 89 -13.52 4.09 -5.65
N LEU A 90 -12.55 4.20 -4.73
CA LEU A 90 -12.52 3.44 -3.49
C LEU A 90 -13.76 3.71 -2.62
N ALA A 91 -14.20 4.96 -2.51
CA ALA A 91 -15.38 5.36 -1.75
C ALA A 91 -16.71 4.81 -2.30
N ARG A 92 -16.72 4.23 -3.53
CA ARG A 92 -17.90 3.51 -4.06
C ARG A 92 -18.12 2.16 -3.38
N CYS A 93 -17.11 1.63 -2.70
CA CYS A 93 -17.25 0.48 -1.82
C CYS A 93 -18.06 0.89 -0.58
N ARG A 94 -19.36 0.55 -0.58
CA ARG A 94 -20.28 0.88 0.51
C ARG A 94 -20.17 -0.15 1.64
N SER A 95 -19.07 -0.12 2.37
CA SER A 95 -18.92 -0.88 3.61
C SER A 95 -19.01 0.08 4.81
N LYS A 96 -19.72 -0.31 5.86
CA LYS A 96 -19.75 0.44 7.13
C LYS A 96 -18.38 0.43 7.83
N ASP A 97 -17.55 -0.55 7.51
CA ASP A 97 -16.23 -0.79 8.10
C ASP A 97 -15.10 -0.17 7.25
N LEU A 98 -15.44 0.66 6.23
CA LEU A 98 -14.49 1.42 5.41
C LEU A 98 -14.73 2.93 5.59
N THR A 99 -13.68 3.63 5.98
CA THR A 99 -13.59 5.09 5.89
C THR A 99 -12.51 5.46 4.87
N VAL A 100 -12.84 6.32 3.92
CA VAL A 100 -11.89 6.81 2.90
C VAL A 100 -11.57 8.28 3.18
N ARG A 101 -10.28 8.58 3.30
CA ARG A 101 -9.73 9.92 3.46
C ARG A 101 -9.00 10.31 2.18
N CYS A 102 -9.44 11.40 1.54
CA CYS A 102 -8.78 11.93 0.34
C CYS A 102 -7.64 12.88 0.75
N GLU A 103 -6.56 12.32 1.31
CA GLU A 103 -5.41 13.05 1.81
C GLU A 103 -4.14 12.18 1.78
N ALA A 104 -2.99 12.82 1.66
CA ALA A 104 -1.69 12.20 1.85
C ALA A 104 -1.41 12.00 3.35
N VAL A 105 -0.45 11.13 3.68
CA VAL A 105 0.06 10.96 5.03
C VAL A 105 1.56 11.27 5.04
N GLY A 106 2.02 11.99 6.05
CA GLY A 106 3.43 12.37 6.20
C GLY A 106 3.74 12.88 7.61
N ASP A 107 4.72 13.77 7.69
CA ASP A 107 5.30 14.28 8.95
C ASP A 107 4.59 15.53 9.50
N ARG A 108 3.62 16.10 8.77
CA ARG A 108 2.91 17.32 9.15
C ARG A 108 1.48 17.33 8.62
N GLU A 109 0.70 18.27 9.15
CA GLU A 109 -0.60 18.63 8.61
C GLU A 109 -0.47 19.85 7.66
N GLY A 110 -1.40 19.98 6.70
CA GLY A 110 -1.44 21.10 5.76
C GLY A 110 -1.74 20.67 4.33
N GLU A 111 -1.00 21.19 3.37
CA GLU A 111 -1.10 20.86 1.96
C GLU A 111 0.25 20.41 1.39
N ILE A 112 0.20 19.58 0.37
CA ILE A 112 1.38 19.08 -0.37
C ILE A 112 1.04 18.90 -1.84
N THR A 113 2.04 19.03 -2.70
CA THR A 113 1.89 18.77 -4.13
C THR A 113 2.00 17.28 -4.41
N LEU A 114 0.97 16.70 -5.01
CA LEU A 114 0.96 15.33 -5.54
C LEU A 114 1.31 15.36 -7.01
N PHE A 115 2.34 14.63 -7.41
CA PHE A 115 2.68 14.34 -8.79
C PHE A 115 1.85 13.14 -9.25
N VAL A 116 0.94 13.37 -10.20
CA VAL A 116 0.01 12.34 -10.66
C VAL A 116 0.69 11.47 -11.70
N GLY A 117 0.90 10.21 -11.37
CA GLY A 117 1.49 9.22 -12.25
C GLY A 117 0.58 8.88 -13.44
N ALA A 118 1.17 8.52 -14.58
CA ALA A 118 0.44 8.02 -15.75
C ALA A 118 -0.32 6.73 -15.43
N ARG A 119 0.20 5.91 -14.51
CA ARG A 119 -0.50 4.83 -13.82
C ARG A 119 -0.85 5.29 -12.42
N SER A 120 -2.03 4.95 -11.94
CA SER A 120 -2.52 5.41 -10.63
C SER A 120 -1.60 5.02 -9.46
N GLY A 121 -0.99 3.83 -9.52
CA GLY A 121 -0.06 3.34 -8.52
C GLY A 121 1.28 4.08 -8.47
N HIS A 122 1.59 4.91 -9.45
CA HIS A 122 2.86 5.65 -9.53
C HIS A 122 2.72 7.13 -9.13
N SER A 123 1.63 7.52 -8.50
CA SER A 123 1.49 8.89 -7.99
C SER A 123 2.29 9.04 -6.70
N THR A 124 3.06 10.13 -6.59
CA THR A 124 3.94 10.35 -5.43
C THR A 124 3.94 11.82 -5.02
N VAL A 125 4.30 12.09 -3.79
CA VAL A 125 4.62 13.44 -3.28
C VAL A 125 6.14 13.64 -3.14
N SER A 126 6.95 12.63 -3.49
CA SER A 126 8.41 12.63 -3.37
C SER A 126 9.08 12.95 -4.70
N SER A 127 9.70 14.14 -4.79
CA SER A 127 10.55 14.50 -5.95
C SER A 127 11.78 13.60 -6.08
N ASP A 128 12.38 13.22 -4.95
CA ASP A 128 13.58 12.36 -4.91
C ASP A 128 13.26 10.95 -5.45
N TRP A 129 12.06 10.45 -5.14
CA TRP A 129 11.59 9.18 -5.70
C TRP A 129 11.42 9.27 -7.22
N MET A 130 10.87 10.38 -7.73
CA MET A 130 10.70 10.56 -9.17
C MET A 130 12.03 10.43 -9.94
N GLU A 131 13.11 11.03 -9.44
CA GLU A 131 14.43 10.93 -10.05
C GLU A 131 14.96 9.48 -10.07
N LYS A 132 14.75 8.73 -9.01
CA LYS A 132 15.16 7.32 -8.89
C LYS A 132 14.30 6.40 -9.75
N ALA A 133 12.99 6.56 -9.71
CA ALA A 133 12.04 5.72 -10.42
C ALA A 133 12.21 5.77 -11.94
N ILE A 134 12.52 6.93 -12.52
CA ILE A 134 12.80 7.09 -13.96
C ILE A 134 13.96 6.18 -14.41
N THR A 135 14.93 5.93 -13.53
CA THR A 135 16.09 5.09 -13.87
C THR A 135 15.75 3.59 -13.94
N THR A 136 14.61 3.17 -13.34
CA THR A 136 14.20 1.77 -13.29
C THR A 136 13.38 1.30 -14.48
N GLY A 137 12.81 2.23 -15.26
CA GLY A 137 12.07 1.87 -16.47
C GLY A 137 11.23 3.01 -17.06
N PRO A 138 10.77 2.83 -18.31
CA PRO A 138 10.03 3.86 -19.06
C PRO A 138 8.58 4.05 -18.57
N ASP A 139 8.11 3.24 -17.65
CA ASP A 139 6.72 3.25 -17.18
C ASP A 139 6.43 4.39 -16.19
N TYR A 140 7.46 5.02 -15.63
CA TYR A 140 7.33 6.13 -14.71
C TYR A 140 7.26 7.46 -15.45
N SER A 141 6.12 8.12 -15.38
CA SER A 141 5.95 9.49 -15.91
C SER A 141 4.88 10.23 -15.12
N TRP A 142 5.13 11.52 -14.90
CA TRP A 142 4.23 12.43 -14.18
C TRP A 142 3.98 13.65 -15.06
N LYS A 143 2.73 13.84 -15.50
CA LYS A 143 2.36 14.93 -16.42
C LYS A 143 1.63 16.07 -15.74
N ASN A 144 1.00 15.76 -14.60
CA ASN A 144 0.15 16.69 -13.89
C ASN A 144 0.51 16.71 -12.42
N THR A 145 0.30 17.86 -11.79
CA THR A 145 0.38 18.03 -10.34
C THR A 145 -0.93 18.56 -9.80
N ILE A 146 -1.27 18.18 -8.58
CA ILE A 146 -2.41 18.72 -7.84
C ILE A 146 -2.00 18.97 -6.38
N ASN A 147 -2.56 19.99 -5.75
CA ASN A 147 -2.42 20.18 -4.32
C ASN A 147 -3.45 19.34 -3.59
N VAL A 148 -3.00 18.63 -2.57
CA VAL A 148 -3.81 17.73 -1.75
C VAL A 148 -3.54 18.01 -0.27
N SER A 149 -4.52 17.73 0.58
CA SER A 149 -4.32 17.78 2.04
C SER A 149 -3.32 16.69 2.47
N ILE A 150 -2.55 16.98 3.52
CA ILE A 150 -1.65 16.04 4.17
C ILE A 150 -1.94 16.00 5.67
N THR A 151 -1.88 14.82 6.24
CA THR A 151 -2.09 14.55 7.66
C THR A 151 -0.98 13.66 8.23
N THR A 152 -1.03 13.34 9.52
CA THR A 152 -0.05 12.47 10.18
C THR A 152 -0.71 11.19 10.69
N LEU A 153 0.07 10.11 10.85
CA LEU A 153 -0.42 8.90 11.51
C LEU A 153 -0.87 9.17 12.94
N ASP A 154 -0.19 10.08 13.65
CA ASP A 154 -0.56 10.49 15.01
C ASP A 154 -1.94 11.14 15.07
N ARG A 155 -2.30 11.97 14.07
CA ARG A 155 -3.64 12.55 13.99
C ARG A 155 -4.68 11.49 13.73
N LEU A 156 -4.43 10.59 12.76
CA LEU A 156 -5.33 9.49 12.45
C LEU A 156 -5.53 8.55 13.65
N GLN A 157 -4.47 8.29 14.41
CA GLN A 157 -4.55 7.50 15.63
C GLN A 157 -5.42 8.16 16.71
N ARG A 158 -5.32 9.48 16.87
CA ARG A 158 -6.21 10.23 17.79
C ARG A 158 -7.67 10.20 17.35
N GLU A 159 -7.93 10.19 16.03
CA GLU A 159 -9.30 10.25 15.48
C GLU A 159 -9.97 8.86 15.47
N TYR A 160 -9.25 7.81 15.12
CA TYR A 160 -9.81 6.47 14.87
C TYR A 160 -9.42 5.40 15.88
N GLY A 161 -8.44 5.65 16.71
CA GLY A 161 -7.82 4.69 17.62
C GLY A 161 -6.50 4.14 17.07
N THR A 162 -5.78 3.41 17.92
CA THR A 162 -4.50 2.77 17.54
C THR A 162 -4.77 1.61 16.58
N PRO A 163 -4.20 1.63 15.36
CA PRO A 163 -4.37 0.54 14.42
C PRO A 163 -3.63 -0.72 14.90
N ASP A 164 -4.21 -1.88 14.60
CA ASP A 164 -3.57 -3.17 14.81
C ASP A 164 -2.55 -3.49 13.71
N PHE A 165 -2.81 -2.99 12.50
CA PHE A 165 -1.92 -3.12 11.37
C PHE A 165 -1.91 -1.84 10.51
N ILE A 166 -0.73 -1.50 9.96
CA ILE A 166 -0.59 -0.39 9.01
C ILE A 166 0.08 -0.94 7.75
N LYS A 167 -0.56 -0.76 6.57
CA LYS A 167 0.10 -0.90 5.27
C LYS A 167 0.49 0.48 4.78
N ILE A 168 1.74 0.66 4.36
CA ILE A 168 2.25 1.91 3.81
C ILE A 168 2.82 1.63 2.42
N ASP A 169 2.33 2.38 1.43
CA ASP A 169 2.68 2.24 0.03
C ASP A 169 2.47 3.62 -0.62
N VAL A 170 3.46 4.48 -0.49
CA VAL A 170 3.37 5.91 -0.81
C VAL A 170 4.43 6.37 -1.80
N GLU A 171 5.03 5.39 -2.50
CA GLU A 171 5.94 5.65 -3.62
C GLU A 171 7.08 6.61 -3.22
N GLY A 172 7.88 6.18 -2.23
CA GLY A 172 9.10 6.86 -1.80
C GLY A 172 8.91 7.98 -0.77
N TYR A 173 7.78 8.01 -0.06
CA TYR A 173 7.52 8.98 1.01
C TYR A 173 7.38 8.31 2.40
N GLU A 174 7.74 7.04 2.51
CA GLU A 174 7.59 6.19 3.71
C GLU A 174 8.27 6.79 4.93
N ALA A 175 9.49 7.32 4.78
CA ALA A 175 10.22 7.94 5.88
C ALA A 175 9.46 9.12 6.50
N SER A 176 8.82 9.96 5.66
CA SER A 176 7.98 11.06 6.16
C SER A 176 6.73 10.56 6.85
N VAL A 177 6.10 9.48 6.35
CA VAL A 177 4.97 8.84 7.05
C VAL A 177 5.38 8.39 8.45
N PHE A 178 6.55 7.74 8.59
CA PHE A 178 7.05 7.29 9.88
C PHE A 178 7.46 8.43 10.82
N ARG A 179 7.92 9.57 10.32
CA ARG A 179 8.17 10.76 11.16
C ARG A 179 6.90 11.31 11.78
N GLY A 180 5.74 11.11 11.15
CA GLY A 180 4.42 11.45 11.66
C GLY A 180 3.80 10.39 12.58
N MET A 181 4.60 9.43 13.11
CA MET A 181 4.15 8.32 13.93
C MET A 181 4.92 8.24 15.26
N SER A 182 4.25 8.53 16.38
CA SER A 182 4.83 8.44 17.74
C SER A 182 4.29 7.25 18.54
N PHE A 183 3.24 6.59 18.08
CA PHE A 183 2.60 5.45 18.74
C PHE A 183 3.16 4.10 18.26
N ARG A 184 2.75 3.02 18.91
CA ARG A 184 3.03 1.65 18.50
C ARG A 184 1.79 1.00 17.91
N THR A 185 2.00 0.18 16.90
CA THR A 185 1.03 -0.77 16.36
C THR A 185 1.50 -2.20 16.65
N ARG A 186 0.67 -3.22 16.41
CA ARG A 186 1.07 -4.62 16.55
C ARG A 186 2.00 -5.05 15.41
N ALA A 187 1.71 -4.63 14.20
CA ALA A 187 2.57 -4.85 13.05
C ALA A 187 2.32 -3.80 11.97
N LEU A 188 3.30 -3.60 11.11
CA LEU A 188 3.17 -2.79 9.91
C LEU A 188 3.92 -3.41 8.73
N GLY A 189 3.51 -3.05 7.51
CA GLY A 189 4.21 -3.38 6.29
C GLY A 189 4.40 -2.13 5.44
N PHE A 190 5.58 -1.94 4.86
CA PHE A 190 5.85 -0.83 3.96
C PHE A 190 6.69 -1.26 2.77
N GLU A 191 6.44 -0.61 1.63
CA GLU A 191 7.14 -0.92 0.39
C GLU A 191 8.59 -0.41 0.41
N PHE A 192 9.49 -1.14 -0.26
CA PHE A 192 10.83 -0.68 -0.57
C PHE A 192 11.21 -1.04 -2.02
N HIS A 193 12.12 -0.26 -2.59
CA HIS A 193 12.72 -0.51 -3.89
C HIS A 193 14.24 -0.59 -3.77
N ALA A 194 14.86 -1.59 -4.42
CA ALA A 194 16.31 -1.78 -4.34
C ALA A 194 17.12 -0.66 -5.03
N CYS A 195 16.48 0.16 -5.90
CA CYS A 195 17.09 1.38 -6.45
C CYS A 195 17.14 2.56 -5.46
N ALA A 196 16.47 2.44 -4.29
CA ALA A 196 16.33 3.49 -3.28
C ALA A 196 16.64 2.97 -1.86
N LEU A 197 17.71 2.19 -1.71
CA LEU A 197 18.13 1.61 -0.41
C LEU A 197 18.53 2.65 0.63
N ASP A 198 18.92 3.83 0.22
CA ASP A 198 19.12 4.97 1.10
C ASP A 198 17.81 5.37 1.82
N GLN A 199 16.67 5.37 1.12
CA GLN A 199 15.35 5.61 1.70
C GLN A 199 14.95 4.49 2.67
N LEU A 200 15.21 3.21 2.32
CA LEU A 200 15.01 2.10 3.24
C LEU A 200 15.86 2.25 4.50
N GLY A 201 17.15 2.61 4.36
CA GLY A 201 18.04 2.87 5.47
C GLY A 201 17.55 4.01 6.36
N GLU A 202 17.04 5.08 5.76
CA GLU A 202 16.42 6.18 6.47
C GLU A 202 15.21 5.73 7.28
N CYS A 203 14.27 5.00 6.67
CA CYS A 203 13.09 4.46 7.36
C CYS A 203 13.51 3.64 8.59
N LEU A 204 14.38 2.65 8.41
CA LEU A 204 14.78 1.74 9.46
C LEU A 204 15.62 2.39 10.57
N ASN A 205 16.12 3.60 10.36
CA ASN A 205 16.83 4.39 11.39
C ASN A 205 15.91 5.31 12.21
N LEU A 206 14.62 5.37 11.90
CA LEU A 206 13.67 6.18 12.66
C LEU A 206 13.31 5.54 14.00
N PRO A 207 12.95 6.35 15.01
CA PRO A 207 12.67 5.87 16.37
C PRO A 207 11.61 4.78 16.48
N VAL A 208 10.67 4.73 15.54
CA VAL A 208 9.63 3.68 15.48
C VAL A 208 10.24 2.28 15.35
N PHE A 209 11.42 2.15 14.73
CA PHE A 209 12.13 0.88 14.52
C PHE A 209 13.27 0.64 15.54
N GLU A 210 13.63 1.60 16.40
CA GLU A 210 14.65 1.43 17.41
C GLU A 210 14.22 0.53 18.57
N ARG A 211 12.90 0.41 18.77
CA ARG A 211 12.31 -0.35 19.88
C ARG A 211 11.94 -1.74 19.38
N ALA A 212 12.58 -2.76 19.96
CA ALA A 212 12.29 -4.19 19.82
C ALA A 212 11.26 -4.54 18.74
N CYS A 213 11.58 -4.37 17.48
CA CYS A 213 10.79 -4.86 16.39
C CYS A 213 11.56 -5.97 15.68
N SER A 214 10.84 -7.02 15.38
CA SER A 214 11.33 -8.12 14.55
C SER A 214 10.95 -7.85 13.12
N LEU A 215 11.91 -7.94 12.18
CA LEU A 215 11.71 -7.59 10.77
C LEU A 215 11.72 -8.83 9.88
N ASN A 216 10.91 -8.81 8.82
CA ASN A 216 10.99 -9.76 7.72
C ASN A 216 10.75 -9.05 6.38
N VAL A 217 11.05 -9.74 5.29
CA VAL A 217 10.95 -9.21 3.93
C VAL A 217 10.06 -10.13 3.11
N ALA A 218 9.20 -9.55 2.27
CA ALA A 218 8.55 -10.28 1.18
C ALA A 218 8.92 -9.60 -0.14
N LEU A 219 9.41 -10.37 -1.13
CA LEU A 219 9.85 -9.83 -2.41
C LEU A 219 8.72 -9.84 -3.44
N GLY A 220 8.53 -8.73 -4.11
CA GLY A 220 7.52 -8.55 -5.14
C GLY A 220 6.15 -9.05 -4.68
N ASP A 221 5.43 -9.71 -5.58
CA ASP A 221 4.11 -10.31 -5.31
C ASP A 221 4.19 -11.77 -4.82
N SER A 222 5.25 -12.12 -4.07
CA SER A 222 5.44 -13.51 -3.61
C SER A 222 4.48 -13.90 -2.49
N TRP A 223 4.06 -12.94 -1.66
CA TRP A 223 3.24 -13.16 -0.46
C TRP A 223 3.81 -14.24 0.45
N GLN A 224 5.13 -14.25 0.58
CA GLN A 224 5.89 -15.16 1.43
C GLN A 224 7.07 -14.43 2.04
N PHE A 225 7.33 -14.70 3.30
CA PHE A 225 8.54 -14.19 3.93
C PHE A 225 9.79 -14.84 3.38
N VAL A 226 10.85 -14.05 3.24
CA VAL A 226 12.18 -14.52 2.84
C VAL A 226 12.76 -15.44 3.91
N TRP A 227 12.49 -15.17 5.16
CA TRP A 227 12.98 -15.99 6.27
C TRP A 227 11.84 -16.61 7.07
N PRO A 228 12.02 -17.86 7.55
CA PRO A 228 11.03 -18.51 8.42
C PRO A 228 10.86 -17.77 9.75
N GLU A 229 11.92 -17.08 10.23
CA GLU A 229 11.92 -16.28 11.44
C GLU A 229 12.31 -14.84 11.10
N CYS A 230 11.78 -13.89 11.87
CA CYS A 230 12.14 -12.49 11.73
C CYS A 230 13.63 -12.25 12.06
N ARG A 231 14.17 -11.17 11.53
CA ARG A 231 15.57 -10.78 11.66
C ARG A 231 15.69 -9.35 12.20
N ASP A 232 16.91 -8.98 12.57
CA ASP A 232 17.25 -7.62 12.94
C ASP A 232 17.42 -6.69 11.71
N LYS A 233 17.47 -5.41 11.95
CA LYS A 233 17.67 -4.37 10.93
C LYS A 233 18.93 -4.62 10.09
N LYS A 234 20.04 -5.04 10.69
CA LYS A 234 21.31 -5.28 10.00
C LYS A 234 21.17 -6.41 8.97
N ALA A 235 20.48 -7.48 9.34
CA ALA A 235 20.23 -8.60 8.41
C ALA A 235 19.35 -8.17 7.23
N VAL A 236 18.31 -7.35 7.46
CA VAL A 236 17.46 -6.80 6.40
C VAL A 236 18.29 -5.93 5.45
N LEU A 237 19.04 -4.96 5.95
CA LEU A 237 19.88 -4.09 5.12
C LEU A 237 20.94 -4.86 4.34
N ASN A 238 21.59 -5.84 4.94
CA ASN A 238 22.56 -6.71 4.26
C ASN A 238 21.95 -7.58 3.17
N PHE A 239 20.70 -7.99 3.35
CA PHE A 239 19.97 -8.76 2.37
C PHE A 239 19.54 -7.89 1.18
N THR A 240 18.89 -6.77 1.46
CA THR A 240 18.37 -5.86 0.42
C THR A 240 19.49 -5.26 -0.43
N ALA A 241 20.67 -5.00 0.17
CA ALA A 241 21.85 -4.51 -0.57
C ALA A 241 22.38 -5.48 -1.64
N LYS A 242 21.99 -6.76 -1.61
CA LYS A 242 22.39 -7.78 -2.61
C LYS A 242 21.36 -7.98 -3.71
N LEU A 243 20.22 -7.33 -3.61
CA LEU A 243 19.17 -7.46 -4.61
C LEU A 243 19.52 -6.68 -5.89
N PRO A 244 19.04 -7.13 -7.05
CA PRO A 244 19.19 -6.35 -8.29
C PRO A 244 18.39 -5.03 -8.18
N ALA A 245 18.87 -3.98 -8.84
CA ALA A 245 18.30 -2.62 -8.73
C ALA A 245 16.80 -2.51 -9.07
N ASN A 246 16.28 -3.42 -9.90
CA ASN A 246 14.86 -3.49 -10.24
C ASN A 246 14.03 -4.34 -9.28
N ALA A 247 14.63 -4.86 -8.21
CA ALA A 247 13.87 -5.60 -7.19
C ALA A 247 13.07 -4.62 -6.31
N PHE A 248 11.91 -5.08 -5.88
CA PHE A 248 11.05 -4.39 -4.93
C PHE A 248 10.39 -5.39 -3.99
N GLY A 249 9.77 -4.92 -2.95
CA GLY A 249 9.04 -5.75 -2.00
C GLY A 249 8.58 -4.95 -0.80
N ASP A 250 8.13 -5.66 0.22
CA ASP A 250 7.68 -5.07 1.48
C ASP A 250 8.58 -5.50 2.64
N ILE A 251 8.85 -4.55 3.52
CA ILE A 251 9.39 -4.81 4.86
C ILE A 251 8.22 -4.91 5.83
N TYR A 252 8.22 -5.96 6.63
CA TYR A 252 7.25 -6.16 7.71
C TYR A 252 7.95 -6.01 9.06
N ALA A 253 7.41 -5.13 9.90
CA ALA A 253 7.84 -4.95 11.27
C ALA A 253 6.77 -5.47 12.22
N ILE A 254 7.16 -6.34 13.15
CA ILE A 254 6.32 -6.92 14.19
C ILE A 254 6.85 -6.41 15.52
N PHE A 255 5.99 -5.73 16.28
CA PHE A 255 6.36 -5.14 17.56
C PHE A 255 5.93 -6.08 18.69
N GLU A 256 6.86 -6.41 19.57
CA GLU A 256 6.54 -7.15 20.78
C GLU A 256 5.63 -6.31 21.71
N LYS A 257 4.73 -7.01 22.40
CA LYS A 257 3.78 -6.39 23.35
C LYS A 257 4.49 -5.85 24.58
#